data_93b54ef5abb64d36cbb9f505026819f5
#
_entry.id   93b54ef5abb64d36cbb9f505026819f5
#
_cell.length_a   1.000
_cell.length_b   1.000
_cell.length_c   1.000
_cell.angle_alpha   90.00
_cell.angle_beta   90.00
_cell.angle_gamma   90.00
#
_symmetry.space_group_name_H-M   'P 1'
#
loop_
_entity.id
_entity.type
_entity.pdbx_description
1 polymer ?
#
loop_
_entity_poly.entity_id
_entity_poly.type
_entity_poly.pdbx_seq_one_letter_code
_entity_poly.pdbx_strand_id
1 'polypeptide(L)'
;MGSQLTKDYSILITSRPVLTDVIDQLDLDMDYKQLKNMITVANQDDTRILQLSVEYSDAKQAKEIVDKLSEVASEYIGDKMEVTPPKIIEKGEVPTSRSNTGVAKMAVMGVLAGMILCAGVIVIRTIMDDTIKSEEDIEKYLGLSTLSIIPDRKDYINGSGKKKSKRNDAGKRKAS
;
A
#
# COMPACT_ATOMS: atom_id res chain seq x y z
N MET A 1 1.49 27.42 22.39
CA MET A 1 2.93 27.72 22.28
C MET A 1 3.81 26.46 22.17
N GLY A 2 3.50 25.34 22.81
CA GLY A 2 4.34 24.14 22.76
C GLY A 2 4.43 23.48 21.37
N SER A 3 3.37 23.43 20.59
CA SER A 3 3.35 22.79 19.27
C SER A 3 4.07 23.56 18.16
N GLN A 4 4.32 24.85 18.34
CA GLN A 4 5.12 25.64 17.39
C GLN A 4 6.60 25.34 17.57
N LEU A 5 7.08 25.22 18.80
CA LEU A 5 8.46 24.88 19.10
C LEU A 5 8.85 23.50 18.54
N THR A 6 7.96 22.52 18.63
CA THR A 6 8.20 21.17 18.06
C THR A 6 8.28 21.18 16.54
N LYS A 7 7.51 22.04 15.86
CA LYS A 7 7.63 22.24 14.41
C LYS A 7 8.96 22.90 14.03
N ASP A 8 9.35 23.90 14.78
CA ASP A 8 10.63 24.58 14.54
C ASP A 8 11.82 23.61 14.73
N TYR A 9 11.78 22.81 15.78
CA TYR A 9 12.77 21.76 16.02
C TYR A 9 12.80 20.71 14.91
N SER A 10 11.64 20.27 14.41
CA SER A 10 11.56 19.31 13.29
C SER A 10 12.23 19.85 12.02
N ILE A 11 12.08 21.15 11.75
CA ILE A 11 12.72 21.82 10.61
C ILE A 11 14.24 21.91 10.83
N LEU A 12 14.67 22.24 12.02
CA LEU A 12 16.10 22.35 12.34
C LEU A 12 16.80 20.99 12.30
N ILE A 13 16.20 19.94 12.83
CA ILE A 13 16.71 18.56 12.80
C ILE A 13 16.94 18.08 11.36
N THR A 14 16.03 18.42 10.44
CA THR A 14 16.13 18.04 9.03
C THR A 14 16.81 19.09 8.16
N SER A 15 17.44 20.07 8.76
CA SER A 15 18.16 21.13 8.05
C SER A 15 19.47 20.62 7.43
N ARG A 16 19.89 21.26 6.33
CA ARG A 16 21.12 20.89 5.64
C ARG A 16 22.35 20.87 6.55
N PRO A 17 22.62 21.91 7.40
CA PRO A 17 23.80 21.91 8.25
C PRO A 17 23.87 20.68 9.17
N VAL A 18 22.77 20.35 9.85
CA VAL A 18 22.68 19.20 10.76
C VAL A 18 22.93 17.89 10.02
N LEU A 19 22.29 17.70 8.86
CA LEU A 19 22.43 16.47 8.10
C LEU A 19 23.81 16.30 7.48
N THR A 20 24.43 17.41 7.03
CA THR A 20 25.81 17.35 6.51
C THR A 20 26.80 17.01 7.62
N ASP A 21 26.62 17.58 8.80
CA ASP A 21 27.48 17.27 9.96
C ASP A 21 27.38 15.80 10.39
N VAL A 22 26.16 15.22 10.37
CA VAL A 22 25.95 13.78 10.63
C VAL A 22 26.65 12.92 9.57
N ILE A 23 26.54 13.28 8.29
CA ILE A 23 27.19 12.57 7.18
C ILE A 23 28.70 12.59 7.34
N ASP A 24 29.27 13.75 7.64
CA ASP A 24 30.72 13.95 7.80
C ASP A 24 31.25 13.19 9.03
N GLN A 25 30.50 13.18 10.15
CA GLN A 25 30.92 12.50 11.38
C GLN A 25 30.81 10.97 11.31
N LEU A 26 29.90 10.44 10.50
CA LEU A 26 29.71 8.99 10.31
C LEU A 26 30.34 8.46 9.01
N ASP A 27 31.03 9.34 8.24
CA ASP A 27 31.66 9.01 6.94
C ASP A 27 30.70 8.27 6.00
N LEU A 28 29.47 8.81 5.85
CA LEU A 28 28.44 8.20 5.02
C LEU A 28 28.61 8.60 3.55
N ASP A 29 28.66 7.62 2.67
CA ASP A 29 28.71 7.85 1.21
C ASP A 29 27.34 8.22 0.64
N MET A 30 26.80 9.37 1.05
CA MET A 30 25.51 9.88 0.58
C MET A 30 25.37 11.39 0.67
N ASP A 31 24.48 11.97 -0.15
CA ASP A 31 24.14 13.39 -0.07
C ASP A 31 23.08 13.66 1.03
N TYR A 32 23.10 14.90 1.56
CA TYR A 32 22.14 15.33 2.59
C TYR A 32 20.67 15.14 2.18
N LYS A 33 20.34 15.21 0.88
CA LYS A 33 18.96 14.96 0.39
C LYS A 33 18.56 13.49 0.52
N GLN A 34 19.52 12.60 0.29
CA GLN A 34 19.28 11.15 0.45
C GLN A 34 19.03 10.83 1.92
N LEU A 35 19.87 11.32 2.81
CA LEU A 35 19.69 11.15 4.25
C LEU A 35 18.36 11.77 4.73
N LYS A 36 18.03 12.97 4.26
CA LYS A 36 16.75 13.62 4.58
C LYS A 36 15.53 12.78 4.24
N ASN A 37 15.55 12.08 3.09
CA ASN A 37 14.44 11.24 2.65
C ASN A 37 14.30 9.96 3.48
N MET A 38 15.33 9.55 4.18
CA MET A 38 15.35 8.37 5.06
C MET A 38 14.94 8.71 6.49
N ILE A 39 14.87 10.00 6.84
CA ILE A 39 14.54 10.47 8.18
C ILE A 39 13.07 10.86 8.24
N THR A 40 12.39 10.37 9.25
CA THR A 40 11.04 10.79 9.63
C THR A 40 11.07 11.38 11.03
N VAL A 41 10.57 12.61 11.16
CA VAL A 41 10.39 13.29 12.45
C VAL A 41 8.91 13.37 12.74
N ALA A 42 8.45 12.70 13.77
CA ALA A 42 7.07 12.71 14.23
C ALA A 42 6.95 13.40 15.58
N ASN A 43 5.91 14.19 15.77
CA ASN A 43 5.52 14.67 17.09
C ASN A 43 4.43 13.76 17.62
N GLN A 44 4.59 13.29 18.85
CA GLN A 44 3.57 12.48 19.51
C GLN A 44 2.47 13.40 20.04
N ASP A 45 1.24 13.16 19.59
CA ASP A 45 0.02 13.95 19.78
C ASP A 45 0.06 14.91 20.96
N ASP A 46 0.07 16.24 20.65
CA ASP A 46 0.03 17.37 21.60
C ASP A 46 1.14 17.39 22.68
N THR A 47 2.17 16.58 22.54
CA THR A 47 3.33 16.58 23.44
C THR A 47 4.47 17.46 22.93
N ARG A 48 5.50 17.67 23.76
CA ARG A 48 6.77 18.28 23.36
C ARG A 48 7.83 17.24 23.00
N ILE A 49 7.42 16.00 22.79
CA ILE A 49 8.32 14.88 22.47
C ILE A 49 8.36 14.72 20.96
N LEU A 50 9.57 14.72 20.43
CA LEU A 50 9.85 14.41 19.02
C LEU A 50 10.41 12.99 18.93
N GLN A 51 9.82 12.20 18.07
CA GLN A 51 10.30 10.86 17.72
C GLN A 51 11.06 10.94 16.39
N LEU A 52 12.29 10.48 16.39
CA LEU A 52 13.13 10.37 15.21
C LEU A 52 13.14 8.92 14.74
N SER A 53 12.94 8.71 13.46
CA SER A 53 13.04 7.40 12.82
C SER A 53 13.88 7.51 11.56
N VAL A 54 14.74 6.52 11.32
CA VAL A 54 15.58 6.43 10.13
C VAL A 54 15.34 5.10 9.45
N GLU A 55 15.03 5.14 8.15
CA GLU A 55 14.90 3.95 7.32
C GLU A 55 16.22 3.70 6.57
N TYR A 56 16.95 2.67 6.96
CA TYR A 56 18.22 2.29 6.35
C TYR A 56 18.30 0.78 6.11
N SER A 57 19.15 0.34 5.18
CA SER A 57 19.29 -1.08 4.82
C SER A 57 19.86 -1.91 5.96
N ASP A 58 20.79 -1.37 6.73
CA ASP A 58 21.40 -2.00 7.90
C ASP A 58 20.81 -1.39 9.19
N ALA A 59 20.23 -2.24 10.03
CA ALA A 59 19.59 -1.82 11.27
C ALA A 59 20.60 -1.26 12.30
N LYS A 60 21.87 -1.69 12.27
CA LYS A 60 22.90 -1.14 13.15
C LYS A 60 23.31 0.27 12.71
N GLN A 61 23.52 0.46 11.42
CA GLN A 61 23.81 1.78 10.87
C GLN A 61 22.63 2.73 11.04
N ALA A 62 21.38 2.26 10.87
CA ALA A 62 20.18 3.05 11.16
C ALA A 62 20.18 3.58 12.60
N LYS A 63 20.55 2.74 13.57
CA LYS A 63 20.68 3.14 14.96
C LYS A 63 21.78 4.18 15.16
N GLU A 64 22.97 3.97 14.59
CA GLU A 64 24.07 4.92 14.69
C GLU A 64 23.71 6.29 14.09
N ILE A 65 23.01 6.31 12.95
CA ILE A 65 22.53 7.53 12.30
C ILE A 65 21.52 8.25 13.21
N VAL A 66 20.54 7.55 13.79
CA VAL A 66 19.53 8.16 14.67
C VAL A 66 20.18 8.72 15.94
N ASP A 67 21.07 7.97 16.56
CA ASP A 67 21.76 8.40 17.78
C ASP A 67 22.61 9.64 17.50
N LYS A 68 23.38 9.64 16.39
CA LYS A 68 24.20 10.78 16.00
C LYS A 68 23.38 11.99 15.59
N LEU A 69 22.31 11.77 14.84
CA LEU A 69 21.39 12.83 14.44
C LEU A 69 20.78 13.52 15.67
N SER A 70 20.38 12.75 16.68
CA SER A 70 19.80 13.32 17.90
C SER A 70 20.80 14.16 18.69
N GLU A 71 22.07 13.71 18.74
CA GLU A 71 23.16 14.44 19.40
C GLU A 71 23.46 15.76 18.69
N VAL A 72 23.76 15.71 17.39
CA VAL A 72 24.10 16.90 16.56
C VAL A 72 22.92 17.87 16.51
N ALA A 73 21.69 17.37 16.37
CA ALA A 73 20.51 18.22 16.35
C ALA A 73 20.28 18.92 17.69
N SER A 74 20.50 18.22 18.81
CA SER A 74 20.36 18.81 20.15
C SER A 74 21.36 19.95 20.36
N GLU A 75 22.60 19.74 19.98
CA GLU A 75 23.66 20.76 20.08
C GLU A 75 23.35 21.94 19.16
N TYR A 76 23.01 21.70 17.90
CA TYR A 76 22.67 22.73 16.92
C TYR A 76 21.49 23.60 17.34
N ILE A 77 20.42 22.98 17.89
CA ILE A 77 19.25 23.70 18.39
C ILE A 77 19.64 24.58 19.59
N GLY A 78 20.42 24.05 20.53
CA GLY A 78 20.90 24.82 21.67
C GLY A 78 21.71 26.05 21.26
N ASP A 79 22.62 25.88 20.30
CA ASP A 79 23.46 26.95 19.80
C ASP A 79 22.72 28.00 18.97
N LYS A 80 21.83 27.57 18.07
CA LYS A 80 21.11 28.48 17.14
C LYS A 80 19.94 29.21 17.75
N MET A 81 19.26 28.60 18.71
CA MET A 81 18.11 29.22 19.36
C MET A 81 18.42 29.88 20.71
N GLU A 82 19.66 29.79 21.15
CA GLU A 82 20.13 30.32 22.47
C GLU A 82 19.24 29.79 23.63
N VAL A 83 18.78 28.51 23.49
CA VAL A 83 17.96 27.84 24.49
C VAL A 83 18.70 26.67 25.10
N THR A 84 18.21 26.18 26.20
CA THR A 84 18.72 24.90 26.75
C THR A 84 18.52 23.76 25.74
N PRO A 85 19.57 23.03 25.35
CA PRO A 85 19.48 21.96 24.38
C PRO A 85 18.40 20.95 24.74
N PRO A 86 17.63 20.44 23.75
CA PRO A 86 16.66 19.37 23.98
C PRO A 86 17.35 18.13 24.57
N LYS A 87 16.76 17.53 25.59
CA LYS A 87 17.30 16.32 26.19
C LYS A 87 16.90 15.09 25.40
N ILE A 88 17.87 14.24 25.08
CA ILE A 88 17.62 12.91 24.53
C ILE A 88 17.03 12.06 25.66
N ILE A 89 15.79 11.62 25.48
CA ILE A 89 15.07 10.82 26.46
C ILE A 89 15.43 9.34 26.30
N GLU A 90 15.52 8.88 25.05
CA GLU A 90 15.74 7.48 24.71
C GLU A 90 16.70 7.38 23.50
N LYS A 91 17.60 6.42 23.53
CA LYS A 91 18.49 6.14 22.42
C LYS A 91 17.82 5.26 21.39
N GLY A 92 18.29 5.32 20.14
CA GLY A 92 17.77 4.50 19.06
C GLY A 92 17.79 3.01 19.40
N GLU A 93 16.68 2.33 19.14
CA GLU A 93 16.59 0.86 19.24
C GLU A 93 16.80 0.22 17.88
N VAL A 94 17.49 -0.92 17.86
CA VAL A 94 17.63 -1.73 16.66
C VAL A 94 16.32 -2.50 16.46
N PRO A 95 15.57 -2.26 15.38
CA PRO A 95 14.31 -2.97 15.14
C PRO A 95 14.55 -4.47 14.94
N THR A 96 13.77 -5.29 15.59
CA THR A 96 13.82 -6.76 15.45
C THR A 96 13.11 -7.26 14.20
N SER A 97 12.29 -6.40 13.54
CA SER A 97 11.57 -6.72 12.31
C SER A 97 11.78 -5.64 11.26
N ARG A 98 11.79 -6.05 9.97
CA ARG A 98 11.89 -5.11 8.85
C ARG A 98 10.60 -4.30 8.73
N SER A 99 10.71 -2.97 8.69
CA SER A 99 9.61 -2.06 8.38
C SER A 99 9.34 -2.04 6.86
N ASN A 100 8.73 -3.09 6.32
CA ASN A 100 8.47 -3.21 4.88
C ASN A 100 7.05 -2.76 4.50
N THR A 101 6.63 -1.58 4.99
CA THR A 101 5.28 -1.05 4.77
C THR A 101 5.02 -0.61 3.31
N GLY A 102 6.10 -0.34 2.55
CA GLY A 102 5.96 0.17 1.17
C GLY A 102 5.48 -0.88 0.17
N VAL A 103 6.01 -2.12 0.25
CA VAL A 103 5.70 -3.19 -0.72
C VAL A 103 4.24 -3.64 -0.62
N ALA A 104 3.70 -3.77 0.59
CA ALA A 104 2.30 -4.14 0.79
C ALA A 104 1.34 -3.07 0.21
N LYS A 105 1.61 -1.78 0.43
CA LYS A 105 0.82 -0.68 -0.15
C LYS A 105 0.91 -0.66 -1.67
N MET A 106 2.10 -0.84 -2.25
CA MET A 106 2.28 -0.92 -3.70
C MET A 106 1.55 -2.12 -4.31
N ALA A 107 1.58 -3.29 -3.66
CA ALA A 107 0.86 -4.47 -4.11
C ALA A 107 -0.66 -4.24 -4.12
N VAL A 108 -1.23 -3.65 -3.08
CA VAL A 108 -2.66 -3.32 -3.02
C VAL A 108 -3.06 -2.32 -4.11
N MET A 109 -2.26 -1.26 -4.33
CA MET A 109 -2.50 -0.31 -5.42
C MET A 109 -2.43 -0.96 -6.79
N GLY A 110 -1.47 -1.89 -7.01
CA GLY A 110 -1.35 -2.64 -8.25
C GLY A 110 -2.56 -3.53 -8.53
N VAL A 111 -3.07 -4.23 -7.52
CA VAL A 111 -4.28 -5.07 -7.63
C VAL A 111 -5.51 -4.22 -7.96
N LEU A 112 -5.70 -3.09 -7.30
CA LEU A 112 -6.81 -2.17 -7.58
C LEU A 112 -6.77 -1.63 -9.02
N ALA A 113 -5.61 -1.17 -9.47
CA ALA A 113 -5.42 -0.70 -10.85
C ALA A 113 -5.68 -1.82 -11.86
N GLY A 114 -5.21 -3.04 -11.59
CA GLY A 114 -5.47 -4.21 -12.43
C GLY A 114 -6.95 -4.56 -12.53
N MET A 115 -7.70 -4.51 -11.43
CA MET A 115 -9.16 -4.74 -11.44
C MET A 115 -9.91 -3.72 -12.31
N ILE A 116 -9.55 -2.44 -12.21
CA ILE A 116 -10.19 -1.38 -13.01
C ILE A 116 -9.92 -1.60 -14.50
N LEU A 117 -8.68 -1.93 -14.88
CA LEU A 117 -8.34 -2.24 -16.28
C LEU A 117 -9.08 -3.46 -16.79
N CYS A 118 -9.14 -4.55 -16.02
CA CYS A 118 -9.89 -5.74 -16.42
C CYS A 118 -11.39 -5.46 -16.60
N ALA A 119 -12.00 -4.73 -15.67
CA ALA A 119 -13.40 -4.33 -15.78
C ALA A 119 -13.65 -3.48 -17.04
N GLY A 120 -12.76 -2.52 -17.32
CA GLY A 120 -12.84 -1.70 -18.52
C GLY A 120 -12.79 -2.50 -19.83
N VAL A 121 -11.88 -3.48 -19.91
CA VAL A 121 -11.76 -4.36 -21.09
C VAL A 121 -13.02 -5.22 -21.26
N ILE A 122 -13.59 -5.75 -20.16
CA ILE A 122 -14.82 -6.53 -20.22
C ILE A 122 -15.99 -5.68 -20.72
N VAL A 123 -16.15 -4.47 -20.18
CA VAL A 123 -17.22 -3.54 -20.60
C VAL A 123 -17.08 -3.18 -22.09
N ILE A 124 -15.89 -2.85 -22.54
CA ILE A 124 -15.65 -2.54 -23.96
C ILE A 124 -15.99 -3.74 -24.84
N ARG A 125 -15.55 -4.94 -24.49
CA ARG A 125 -15.88 -6.16 -25.24
C ARG A 125 -17.37 -6.45 -25.26
N THR A 126 -18.06 -6.22 -24.14
CA THR A 126 -19.53 -6.44 -24.05
C THR A 126 -20.30 -5.44 -24.93
N ILE A 127 -19.87 -4.17 -24.98
CA ILE A 127 -20.49 -3.15 -25.83
C ILE A 127 -20.21 -3.40 -27.32
N MET A 128 -19.03 -3.93 -27.67
CA MET A 128 -18.65 -4.24 -29.04
C MET A 128 -19.17 -5.60 -29.53
N ASP A 129 -19.79 -6.40 -28.65
CA ASP A 129 -20.39 -7.69 -29.02
C ASP A 129 -21.85 -7.48 -29.49
N ASP A 130 -22.01 -7.03 -30.73
CA ASP A 130 -23.31 -6.83 -31.39
C ASP A 130 -23.98 -8.15 -31.79
N THR A 131 -23.56 -9.27 -31.20
CA THR A 131 -24.13 -10.57 -31.51
C THR A 131 -25.50 -10.72 -30.83
N ILE A 132 -26.55 -10.82 -31.63
CA ILE A 132 -27.91 -11.14 -31.15
C ILE A 132 -27.92 -12.54 -30.52
N LYS A 133 -28.02 -12.61 -29.18
CA LYS A 133 -27.94 -13.83 -28.40
C LYS A 133 -29.27 -14.20 -27.73
N SER A 134 -30.22 -13.27 -27.70
CA SER A 134 -31.52 -13.43 -27.00
C SER A 134 -32.68 -13.09 -27.91
N GLU A 135 -33.86 -13.72 -27.65
CA GLU A 135 -35.11 -13.35 -28.29
C GLU A 135 -35.49 -11.90 -28.04
N GLU A 136 -35.20 -11.40 -26.85
CA GLU A 136 -35.46 -10.02 -26.45
C GLU A 136 -34.67 -9.02 -27.30
N ASP A 137 -33.46 -9.39 -27.77
CA ASP A 137 -32.66 -8.55 -28.66
C ASP A 137 -33.29 -8.43 -30.04
N ILE A 138 -33.92 -9.51 -30.55
CA ILE A 138 -34.61 -9.50 -31.84
C ILE A 138 -35.85 -8.60 -31.80
N GLU A 139 -36.65 -8.72 -30.74
CA GLU A 139 -37.83 -7.92 -30.54
C GLU A 139 -37.53 -6.45 -30.34
N LYS A 140 -36.47 -6.12 -29.63
CA LYS A 140 -36.03 -4.77 -29.32
C LYS A 140 -35.41 -4.03 -30.51
N TYR A 141 -34.61 -4.72 -31.34
CA TYR A 141 -33.89 -4.11 -32.44
C TYR A 141 -34.63 -4.21 -33.78
N LEU A 142 -35.43 -5.23 -34.00
CA LEU A 142 -36.11 -5.46 -35.25
C LEU A 142 -37.62 -5.22 -35.19
N GLY A 143 -38.19 -5.11 -33.97
CA GLY A 143 -39.62 -4.90 -33.76
C GLY A 143 -40.51 -6.07 -34.24
N LEU A 144 -39.89 -7.28 -34.33
CA LEU A 144 -40.58 -8.51 -34.81
C LEU A 144 -40.70 -9.49 -33.66
N SER A 145 -41.91 -9.98 -33.40
CA SER A 145 -42.15 -11.05 -32.45
C SER A 145 -41.63 -12.39 -32.96
N THR A 146 -40.82 -13.07 -32.18
CA THR A 146 -40.28 -14.41 -32.48
C THR A 146 -41.41 -15.45 -32.48
N LEU A 147 -41.62 -16.12 -33.60
CA LEU A 147 -42.67 -17.15 -33.75
C LEU A 147 -42.19 -18.53 -33.26
N SER A 148 -40.91 -18.82 -33.29
CA SER A 148 -40.34 -20.11 -32.85
C SER A 148 -38.84 -20.07 -32.68
N ILE A 149 -38.31 -20.79 -31.70
CA ILE A 149 -36.86 -20.98 -31.46
C ILE A 149 -36.49 -22.40 -31.84
N ILE A 150 -35.46 -22.55 -32.61
CA ILE A 150 -34.83 -23.83 -32.89
C ILE A 150 -33.59 -23.99 -32.03
N PRO A 151 -33.63 -24.77 -30.94
CA PRO A 151 -32.45 -24.93 -30.06
C PRO A 151 -31.33 -25.68 -30.77
N ASP A 152 -30.09 -25.24 -30.58
CA ASP A 152 -28.91 -25.89 -31.13
C ASP A 152 -28.77 -27.32 -30.53
N ARG A 153 -28.40 -28.28 -31.39
CA ARG A 153 -28.27 -29.70 -31.05
C ARG A 153 -27.31 -29.97 -29.86
N LYS A 154 -26.44 -29.06 -29.53
CA LYS A 154 -25.50 -29.17 -28.40
C LYS A 154 -26.21 -29.11 -27.04
N ASP A 155 -27.32 -28.43 -26.92
CA ASP A 155 -28.03 -28.29 -25.66
C ASP A 155 -28.74 -29.56 -25.23
N TYR A 156 -29.15 -30.41 -26.18
CA TYR A 156 -29.76 -31.72 -25.90
C TYR A 156 -28.77 -32.73 -25.32
N ILE A 157 -27.48 -32.62 -25.65
CA ILE A 157 -26.46 -33.57 -25.18
C ILE A 157 -26.08 -33.29 -23.73
N ASN A 158 -26.02 -32.00 -23.31
CA ASN A 158 -25.66 -31.59 -21.94
C ASN A 158 -26.82 -31.73 -20.94
N GLY A 159 -28.08 -31.62 -21.40
CA GLY A 159 -29.25 -31.75 -20.54
C GLY A 159 -29.57 -33.20 -20.11
N SER A 160 -29.25 -34.20 -20.95
CA SER A 160 -29.54 -35.59 -20.69
C SER A 160 -28.60 -36.27 -19.68
N GLY A 161 -27.37 -35.76 -19.52
CA GLY A 161 -26.37 -36.35 -18.59
C GLY A 161 -26.63 -36.05 -17.12
N LYS A 162 -27.25 -34.92 -16.79
CA LYS A 162 -27.46 -34.52 -15.39
C LYS A 162 -28.65 -35.20 -14.70
N LYS A 163 -29.64 -35.73 -15.44
CA LYS A 163 -30.78 -36.40 -14.84
C LYS A 163 -30.53 -37.88 -14.45
N LYS A 164 -29.53 -38.55 -15.03
CA LYS A 164 -29.19 -39.94 -14.67
C LYS A 164 -28.33 -40.10 -13.43
N SER A 165 -27.54 -39.10 -13.05
CA SER A 165 -26.68 -39.17 -11.86
C SER A 165 -27.46 -39.07 -10.54
N LYS A 166 -28.57 -38.33 -10.49
CA LYS A 166 -29.37 -38.18 -9.26
C LYS A 166 -30.27 -39.37 -8.90
N ARG A 167 -30.49 -40.28 -9.85
CA ARG A 167 -31.40 -41.43 -9.62
C ARG A 167 -30.67 -42.66 -9.05
N ASN A 168 -29.37 -42.78 -9.23
CA ASN A 168 -28.60 -43.91 -8.71
C ASN A 168 -28.13 -43.76 -7.27
N ASP A 169 -28.13 -42.50 -6.74
CA ASP A 169 -27.72 -42.26 -5.35
C ASP A 169 -28.86 -42.42 -4.33
N ALA A 170 -30.11 -42.32 -4.79
CA ALA A 170 -31.27 -42.52 -3.95
C ALA A 170 -31.59 -44.03 -3.72
N GLY A 171 -31.08 -44.91 -4.60
CA GLY A 171 -31.30 -46.37 -4.48
C GLY A 171 -30.35 -47.07 -3.50
N LYS A 172 -29.20 -46.47 -3.17
CA LYS A 172 -28.19 -47.08 -2.28
C LYS A 172 -28.38 -46.76 -0.78
N ARG A 173 -29.27 -45.85 -0.43
CA ARG A 173 -29.55 -45.52 0.99
C ARG A 173 -30.75 -46.23 1.63
N LYS A 174 -31.38 -47.19 0.95
CA LYS A 174 -32.47 -47.97 1.51
C LYS A 174 -32.18 -49.48 1.70
N ALA A 175 -30.91 -49.89 1.55
CA ALA A 175 -30.51 -51.27 1.81
C ALA A 175 -29.25 -51.26 2.70
N SER A 176 -29.40 -50.76 3.94
CA SER A 176 -28.53 -51.07 5.07
C SER A 176 -29.24 -50.71 6.38
#